data_6d7f9304ca955163ea5a30c374f24571
#
_entry.id   6d7f9304ca955163ea5a30c374f24571
#
_cell.length_a   1.000
_cell.length_b   1.000
_cell.length_c   1.000
_cell.angle_alpha   90.00
_cell.angle_beta   90.00
_cell.angle_gamma   90.00
#
_symmetry.space_group_name_H-M   'P 1'
#
loop_
_entity.id
_entity.type
_entity.pdbx_description
1 polymer ?
#
loop_
_entity_poly.entity_id
_entity_poly.type
_entity_poly.pdbx_seq_one_letter_code
_entity_poly.pdbx_strand_id
1 'polypeptide(L)'
;GADAVGGVRVSLYDLEGGETGPFVDLIEEADGLAFGSPTINGDAVKPVWDLLSSLAVVNLKGKVGAAFGSYGWSGEAVRMIEDRMRGLKMRVPVAGLRIKLIPTDEELAECTTFGREIAEALVGRQEERVIDLADLA
;
A
#
# COMPACT_ATOMS: atom_id res chain seq x y z
N GLY A 1 12.40 4.44 -2.87
CA GLY A 1 11.86 5.79 -2.61
C GLY A 1 11.51 5.99 -1.14
N ALA A 2 10.71 5.12 -0.58
CA ALA A 2 10.27 5.23 0.83
C ALA A 2 11.43 5.15 1.83
N ASP A 3 12.41 4.30 1.59
CA ASP A 3 13.59 4.16 2.45
C ASP A 3 14.43 5.44 2.57
N ALA A 4 14.33 6.32 1.59
CA ALA A 4 15.08 7.58 1.59
C ALA A 4 14.46 8.64 2.52
N VAL A 5 13.25 8.43 3.00
CA VAL A 5 12.57 9.35 3.92
C VAL A 5 12.93 9.01 5.36
N GLY A 6 13.40 10.00 6.10
CA GLY A 6 13.77 9.82 7.51
C GLY A 6 12.56 9.46 8.38
N GLY A 7 12.77 8.55 9.33
CA GLY A 7 11.73 8.10 10.26
C GLY A 7 10.82 6.99 9.73
N VAL A 8 11.09 6.48 8.52
CA VAL A 8 10.30 5.39 7.93
C VAL A 8 11.16 4.14 7.78
N ARG A 9 10.64 3.01 8.22
CA ARG A 9 11.22 1.68 8.03
C ARG A 9 10.35 0.90 7.07
N VAL A 10 10.94 0.34 6.01
CA VAL A 10 10.25 -0.43 4.97
C VAL A 10 10.61 -1.90 5.08
N SER A 11 9.60 -2.75 5.05
CA SER A 11 9.75 -4.19 4.93
C SER A 11 9.01 -4.68 3.68
N LEU A 12 9.66 -5.53 2.91
CA LEU A 12 9.11 -6.06 1.65
C LEU A 12 8.86 -7.55 1.78
N TYR A 13 7.68 -7.99 1.37
CA TYR A 13 7.28 -9.39 1.42
C TYR A 13 6.69 -9.84 0.08
N ASP A 14 6.99 -11.08 -0.28
CA ASP A 14 6.38 -11.76 -1.41
C ASP A 14 5.22 -12.63 -0.91
N LEU A 15 4.05 -12.49 -1.52
CA LEU A 15 2.85 -13.25 -1.14
C LEU A 15 2.73 -14.58 -1.90
N GLU A 16 3.59 -14.84 -2.87
CA GLU A 16 3.54 -16.07 -3.66
C GLU A 16 3.80 -17.30 -2.78
N GLY A 17 2.89 -18.27 -2.83
CA GLY A 17 3.04 -19.54 -2.13
C GLY A 17 2.97 -19.47 -0.60
N GLY A 18 2.64 -18.30 -0.04
CA GLY A 18 2.61 -18.09 1.41
C GLY A 18 1.23 -18.28 2.04
N GLU A 19 1.24 -18.56 3.34
CA GLU A 19 0.05 -18.48 4.18
C GLU A 19 -0.22 -17.02 4.56
N THR A 20 -1.48 -16.64 4.74
CA THR A 20 -1.86 -15.26 5.09
C THR A 20 -1.65 -14.92 6.56
N GLY A 21 -1.72 -15.92 7.45
CA GLY A 21 -1.65 -15.71 8.90
C GLY A 21 -0.47 -14.87 9.38
N PRO A 22 0.79 -15.19 9.01
CA PRO A 22 1.94 -14.41 9.43
C PRO A 22 1.91 -12.95 8.99
N PHE A 23 1.30 -12.66 7.84
CA PHE A 23 1.18 -11.29 7.33
C PHE A 23 0.14 -10.47 8.11
N VAL A 24 -0.90 -11.09 8.63
CA VAL A 24 -1.93 -10.39 9.41
C VAL A 24 -1.31 -9.70 10.63
N ASP A 25 -0.44 -10.37 11.37
CA ASP A 25 0.22 -9.79 12.54
C ASP A 25 1.14 -8.62 12.16
N LEU A 26 1.90 -8.76 11.07
CA LEU A 26 2.77 -7.69 10.56
C LEU A 26 1.96 -6.47 10.13
N ILE A 27 0.82 -6.69 9.50
CA ILE A 27 -0.09 -5.63 9.05
C ILE A 27 -0.70 -4.89 10.24
N GLU A 28 -1.06 -5.60 11.29
CA GLU A 28 -1.62 -5.02 12.50
C GLU A 28 -0.65 -4.02 13.14
N GLU A 29 0.65 -4.33 13.13
CA GLU A 29 1.70 -3.47 13.67
C GLU A 29 2.10 -2.32 12.73
N ALA A 30 1.90 -2.44 11.44
CA ALA A 30 2.33 -1.46 10.46
C ALA A 30 1.48 -0.18 10.51
N ASP A 31 2.10 0.96 10.24
CA ASP A 31 1.42 2.26 10.12
C ASP A 31 0.94 2.51 8.69
N GLY A 32 1.56 1.89 7.71
CA GLY A 32 1.22 1.98 6.31
C GLY A 32 1.43 0.67 5.57
N LEU A 33 0.66 0.47 4.52
CA LEU A 33 0.65 -0.74 3.72
C LEU A 33 0.64 -0.39 2.23
N ALA A 34 1.49 -1.04 1.46
CA ALA A 34 1.46 -0.96 0.02
C ALA A 34 1.25 -2.36 -0.56
N PHE A 35 0.18 -2.54 -1.33
CA PHE A 35 -0.14 -3.81 -1.97
C PHE A 35 0.18 -3.74 -3.45
N GLY A 36 0.96 -4.70 -3.93
CA GLY A 36 1.31 -4.84 -5.32
C GLY A 36 0.70 -6.09 -5.94
N SER A 37 0.15 -5.96 -7.15
CA SER A 37 -0.37 -7.07 -7.93
C SER A 37 -0.30 -6.78 -9.42
N PRO A 38 0.11 -7.74 -10.25
CA PRO A 38 -0.15 -7.63 -11.68
C PRO A 38 -1.66 -7.70 -11.92
N THR A 39 -2.11 -7.19 -13.08
CA THR A 39 -3.48 -7.42 -13.56
C THR A 39 -3.49 -8.63 -14.48
N ILE A 40 -4.22 -9.66 -14.11
CA ILE A 40 -4.41 -10.87 -14.89
C ILE A 40 -5.91 -11.12 -15.04
N ASN A 41 -6.39 -11.27 -16.26
CA ASN A 41 -7.82 -11.43 -16.57
C ASN A 41 -8.68 -10.32 -15.97
N GLY A 42 -8.19 -9.06 -16.00
CA GLY A 42 -8.93 -7.92 -15.48
C GLY A 42 -9.02 -7.84 -13.95
N ASP A 43 -8.19 -8.59 -13.23
CA ASP A 43 -8.27 -8.74 -11.79
C ASP A 43 -6.89 -8.74 -11.13
N ALA A 44 -6.85 -8.48 -9.83
CA ALA A 44 -5.69 -8.75 -9.01
C ALA A 44 -5.52 -10.25 -8.79
N VAL A 45 -4.31 -10.68 -8.46
CA VAL A 45 -4.02 -12.10 -8.26
C VAL A 45 -4.56 -12.62 -6.92
N LYS A 46 -4.85 -13.92 -6.90
CA LYS A 46 -5.44 -14.60 -5.74
C LYS A 46 -4.70 -14.38 -4.42
N PRO A 47 -3.36 -14.47 -4.34
CA PRO A 47 -2.65 -14.24 -3.06
C PRO A 47 -2.95 -12.86 -2.43
N VAL A 48 -3.10 -11.84 -3.24
CA VAL A 48 -3.45 -10.49 -2.76
C VAL A 48 -4.89 -10.47 -2.23
N TRP A 49 -5.83 -11.06 -2.96
CA TRP A 49 -7.22 -11.14 -2.50
C TRP A 49 -7.38 -11.99 -1.24
N ASP A 50 -6.65 -13.09 -1.14
CA ASP A 50 -6.66 -13.94 0.07
C ASP A 50 -6.21 -13.13 1.29
N LEU A 51 -5.13 -12.34 1.15
CA LEU A 51 -4.65 -11.49 2.23
C LEU A 51 -5.67 -10.39 2.57
N LEU A 52 -6.13 -9.63 1.58
CA LEU A 52 -7.11 -8.55 1.80
C LEU A 52 -8.41 -9.04 2.44
N SER A 53 -8.86 -10.23 2.07
CA SER A 53 -10.05 -10.85 2.68
C SER A 53 -9.81 -11.21 4.14
N SER A 54 -8.60 -11.56 4.51
CA SER A 54 -8.22 -11.89 5.89
C SER A 54 -8.14 -10.66 6.79
N LEU A 55 -8.09 -9.46 6.24
CA LEU A 55 -7.94 -8.22 7.00
C LEU A 55 -9.24 -7.65 7.56
N ALA A 56 -10.38 -8.25 7.25
CA ALA A 56 -11.69 -7.79 7.75
C ALA A 56 -11.78 -7.80 9.28
N VAL A 57 -10.98 -8.62 9.95
CA VAL A 57 -10.94 -8.75 11.42
C VAL A 57 -9.88 -7.87 12.08
N VAL A 58 -9.07 -7.18 11.29
CA VAL A 58 -7.99 -6.29 11.77
C VAL A 58 -8.48 -4.85 11.73
N ASN A 59 -8.16 -4.08 12.76
CA ASN A 59 -8.46 -2.65 12.76
C ASN A 59 -7.43 -1.89 11.91
N LEU A 60 -7.83 -1.55 10.70
CA LEU A 60 -7.01 -0.80 9.73
C LEU A 60 -7.40 0.68 9.63
N LYS A 61 -8.37 1.11 10.43
CA LYS A 61 -8.92 2.46 10.35
C LYS A 61 -7.84 3.53 10.45
N GLY A 62 -7.76 4.36 9.43
CA GLY A 62 -6.82 5.47 9.36
C GLY A 62 -5.38 5.09 9.01
N LYS A 63 -5.03 3.81 8.84
CA LYS A 63 -3.72 3.44 8.30
C LYS A 63 -3.60 3.93 6.86
N VAL A 64 -2.40 4.31 6.46
CA VAL A 64 -2.12 4.72 5.08
C VAL A 64 -2.00 3.48 4.20
N GLY A 65 -2.74 3.46 3.12
CA GLY A 65 -2.69 2.40 2.12
C GLY A 65 -2.32 2.93 0.74
N ALA A 66 -1.64 2.12 -0.03
CA ALA A 66 -1.31 2.40 -1.42
C ALA A 66 -1.35 1.13 -2.26
N ALA A 67 -1.60 1.26 -3.54
CA ALA A 67 -1.64 0.14 -4.47
C ALA A 67 -0.76 0.40 -5.69
N PHE A 68 -0.09 -0.64 -6.16
CA PHE A 68 0.72 -0.57 -7.37
C PHE A 68 0.66 -1.88 -8.15
N GLY A 69 1.04 -1.84 -9.40
CA GLY A 69 1.10 -3.07 -10.16
C GLY A 69 1.43 -2.87 -11.63
N SER A 70 1.85 -3.97 -12.24
CA SER A 70 2.13 -4.06 -13.67
C SER A 70 0.93 -4.62 -14.43
N TYR A 71 0.86 -4.34 -15.72
CA TYR A 71 -0.17 -4.88 -16.59
C TYR A 71 0.32 -4.95 -18.04
N GLY A 72 -0.27 -5.86 -18.82
CA GLY A 72 0.03 -5.98 -20.24
C GLY A 72 -1.06 -5.44 -21.14
N TRP A 73 -2.30 -5.62 -20.76
CA TRP A 73 -3.47 -5.25 -21.56
C TRP A 73 -4.30 -4.15 -20.90
N SER A 74 -4.73 -4.37 -19.66
CA SER A 74 -5.51 -3.43 -18.87
C SER A 74 -5.07 -3.49 -17.41
N GLY A 75 -5.22 -2.42 -16.67
CA GLY A 75 -4.62 -2.24 -15.33
C GLY A 75 -5.63 -2.10 -14.20
N GLU A 76 -6.67 -2.92 -14.17
CA GLU A 76 -7.76 -2.82 -13.19
C GLU A 76 -7.35 -3.16 -11.77
N ALA A 77 -6.35 -4.03 -11.57
CA ALA A 77 -5.96 -4.53 -10.26
C ALA A 77 -5.67 -3.41 -9.23
N VAL A 78 -4.96 -2.38 -9.65
CA VAL A 78 -4.59 -1.27 -8.76
C VAL A 78 -5.82 -0.58 -8.19
N ARG A 79 -6.77 -0.23 -9.03
CA ARG A 79 -8.01 0.43 -8.61
C ARG A 79 -8.86 -0.49 -7.72
N MET A 80 -8.94 -1.75 -8.04
CA MET A 80 -9.68 -2.73 -7.24
C MET A 80 -9.10 -2.87 -5.83
N ILE A 81 -7.78 -2.87 -5.71
CA ILE A 81 -7.08 -2.89 -4.42
C ILE A 81 -7.35 -1.59 -3.65
N GLU A 82 -7.26 -0.44 -4.30
CA GLU A 82 -7.56 0.86 -3.68
C GLU A 82 -8.99 0.90 -3.12
N ASP A 83 -9.96 0.45 -3.90
CA ASP A 83 -11.36 0.40 -3.48
C ASP A 83 -11.54 -0.52 -2.26
N ARG A 84 -10.87 -1.66 -2.26
CA ARG A 84 -10.91 -2.59 -1.13
C ARG A 84 -10.29 -1.99 0.12
N MET A 85 -9.15 -1.29 0.00
CA MET A 85 -8.52 -0.61 1.13
C MET A 85 -9.42 0.47 1.72
N ARG A 86 -10.10 1.25 0.88
CA ARG A 86 -11.08 2.24 1.34
C ARG A 86 -12.26 1.57 2.06
N GLY A 87 -12.72 0.43 1.55
CA GLY A 87 -13.74 -0.38 2.20
C GLY A 87 -13.32 -0.88 3.59
N LEU A 88 -12.03 -1.10 3.80
CA LEU A 88 -11.44 -1.47 5.08
C LEU A 88 -11.14 -0.25 5.99
N LYS A 89 -11.57 0.96 5.59
CA LYS A 89 -11.40 2.22 6.31
C LYS A 89 -9.94 2.71 6.38
N MET A 90 -9.11 2.27 5.47
CA MET A 90 -7.77 2.86 5.28
C MET A 90 -7.85 4.18 4.55
N ARG A 91 -6.84 5.02 4.73
CA ARG A 91 -6.64 6.23 3.93
C ARG A 91 -5.78 5.87 2.73
N VAL A 92 -6.15 6.35 1.56
CA VAL A 92 -5.40 6.15 0.30
C VAL A 92 -5.02 7.52 -0.26
N PRO A 93 -4.03 8.21 0.34
CA PRO A 93 -3.71 9.59 -0.03
C PRO A 93 -2.88 9.72 -1.32
N VAL A 94 -2.23 8.63 -1.76
CA VAL A 94 -1.37 8.62 -2.94
C VAL A 94 -2.06 7.85 -4.06
N ALA A 95 -2.13 8.45 -5.25
CA ALA A 95 -2.69 7.78 -6.42
C ALA A 95 -1.93 6.50 -6.75
N GLY A 96 -2.65 5.43 -7.05
CA GLY A 96 -2.06 4.14 -7.36
C GLY A 96 -1.15 4.19 -8.59
N LEU A 97 -0.09 3.41 -8.56
CA LEU A 97 0.91 3.34 -9.63
C LEU A 97 0.64 2.15 -10.54
N ARG A 98 0.49 2.40 -11.83
CA ARG A 98 0.32 1.36 -12.87
C ARG A 98 1.40 1.50 -13.91
N ILE A 99 2.13 0.41 -14.14
CA ILE A 99 3.21 0.35 -15.14
C ILE A 99 2.87 -0.72 -16.18
N LYS A 100 2.85 -0.31 -17.44
CA LYS A 100 2.58 -1.24 -18.55
C LYS A 100 3.85 -2.01 -18.95
N LEU A 101 3.79 -3.32 -18.89
CA LEU A 101 4.87 -4.23 -19.29
C LEU A 101 6.19 -3.95 -18.54
N ILE A 102 7.28 -3.76 -19.28
CA ILE A 102 8.59 -3.46 -18.72
C ILE A 102 8.73 -1.96 -18.51
N PRO A 103 9.05 -1.49 -17.30
CA PRO A 103 9.16 -0.06 -17.03
C PRO A 103 10.34 0.58 -17.77
N THR A 104 10.11 1.78 -18.27
CA THR A 104 11.16 2.68 -18.75
C THR A 104 11.93 3.31 -17.60
N ASP A 105 13.06 3.98 -17.88
CA ASP A 105 13.81 4.71 -16.84
C ASP A 105 12.94 5.81 -16.19
N GLU A 106 12.12 6.49 -16.97
CA GLU A 106 11.19 7.51 -16.48
C GLU A 106 10.14 6.90 -15.55
N GLU A 107 9.58 5.73 -15.91
CA GLU A 107 8.63 5.01 -15.08
C GLU A 107 9.27 4.46 -13.81
N LEU A 108 10.54 4.05 -13.84
CA LEU A 108 11.28 3.70 -12.62
C LEU A 108 11.45 4.90 -11.68
N ALA A 109 11.66 6.09 -12.23
CA ALA A 109 11.67 7.32 -11.44
C ALA A 109 10.31 7.62 -10.81
N GLU A 110 9.20 7.33 -11.52
CA GLU A 110 7.85 7.41 -10.97
C GLU A 110 7.63 6.44 -9.80
N CYS A 111 8.20 5.24 -9.89
CA CYS A 111 8.16 4.26 -8.79
C CYS A 111 8.86 4.80 -7.54
N THR A 112 10.01 5.45 -7.71
CA THR A 112 10.75 6.07 -6.61
C THR A 112 9.94 7.21 -5.98
N THR A 113 9.33 8.05 -6.79
CA THR A 113 8.46 9.14 -6.33
C THR A 113 7.25 8.60 -5.58
N PHE A 114 6.60 7.55 -6.10
CA PHE A 114 5.48 6.89 -5.46
C PHE A 114 5.82 6.40 -4.04
N GLY A 115 6.94 5.71 -3.88
CA GLY A 115 7.39 5.26 -2.56
C GLY A 115 7.67 6.41 -1.60
N ARG A 116 8.29 7.48 -2.08
CA ARG A 116 8.56 8.68 -1.29
C ARG A 116 7.26 9.34 -0.82
N GLU A 117 6.29 9.49 -1.69
CA GLU A 117 5.00 10.11 -1.36
C GLU A 117 4.24 9.32 -0.29
N ILE A 118 4.29 8.00 -0.33
CA ILE A 118 3.71 7.15 0.72
C ILE A 118 4.39 7.41 2.07
N ALA A 119 5.72 7.46 2.08
CA ALA A 119 6.48 7.70 3.30
C ALA A 119 6.23 9.09 3.87
N GLU A 120 6.14 10.10 3.02
CA GLU A 120 5.80 11.48 3.41
C GLU A 120 4.39 11.56 4.02
N ALA A 121 3.43 10.83 3.46
CA ALA A 121 2.08 10.74 4.01
C ALA A 121 2.06 10.11 5.41
N LEU A 122 2.91 9.12 5.66
CA LEU A 122 3.07 8.52 6.99
C LEU A 122 3.66 9.50 8.00
N VAL A 123 4.72 10.20 7.63
CA VAL A 123 5.38 11.21 8.49
C VAL A 123 4.41 12.34 8.81
N GLY A 124 3.71 12.88 7.83
CA GLY A 124 2.72 13.93 8.02
C GLY A 124 1.61 13.53 8.98
N ARG A 125 1.13 12.29 8.90
CA ARG A 125 0.13 11.77 9.83
C ARG A 125 0.63 11.71 11.28
N GLN A 126 1.88 11.35 11.49
CA GLN A 126 2.48 11.34 12.83
C GLN A 126 2.58 12.76 13.41
N GLU A 127 2.96 13.73 12.61
CA GLU A 127 3.02 15.14 12.99
C GLU A 127 1.64 15.68 13.39
N GLU A 128 0.59 15.38 12.61
CA GLU A 128 -0.79 15.73 12.93
C GLU A 128 -1.22 15.14 14.27
N ARG A 129 -0.88 13.88 14.55
CA ARG A 129 -1.21 13.25 15.84
C ARG A 129 -0.51 13.90 17.02
N VAL A 130 0.71 14.35 16.85
CA VAL A 130 1.46 15.07 17.91
C VAL A 130 0.81 16.41 18.20
N ILE A 131 0.37 17.13 17.18
CA ILE A 131 -0.36 18.40 17.32
C ILE A 131 -1.66 18.19 18.09
N ASP A 132 -2.45 17.19 17.73
CA ASP A 132 -3.72 16.87 18.41
C ASP A 132 -3.52 16.57 19.90
N LEU A 133 -2.45 15.87 20.26
CA LEU A 133 -2.12 15.59 21.65
C LEU A 133 -1.68 16.85 22.41
N ALA A 134 -1.01 17.77 21.74
CA ALA A 134 -0.62 19.05 22.32
C ALA A 134 -1.83 19.96 22.56
N ASP A 135 -2.83 19.93 21.68
CA ASP A 135 -4.08 20.69 21.82
C ASP A 135 -4.95 20.17 22.99
N LEU A 136 -4.75 18.94 23.41
CA LEU A 136 -5.45 18.32 24.54
C LEU A 136 -4.79 18.62 25.89
N ALA A 137 -3.59 19.13 25.87
CA ALA A 137 -2.85 19.51 27.06
C ALA A 137 -3.14 20.94 27.46
#